data_32552e12f35a7ec4052121d8e6c798ca
#
_entry.id   32552e12f35a7ec4052121d8e6c798ca
#
_cell.length_a   1.000
_cell.length_b   1.000
_cell.length_c   1.000
_cell.angle_alpha   90.00
_cell.angle_beta   90.00
_cell.angle_gamma   90.00
#
_symmetry.space_group_name_H-M   'P 1'
#
loop_
_entity.id
_entity.type
_entity.pdbx_description
1 polymer ?
#
loop_
_entity_poly.entity_id
_entity_poly.type
_entity_poly.pdbx_seq_one_letter_code
_entity_poly.pdbx_strand_id
1 'polypeptide(L)'
;MKKEFKVNIGEENSRKMEKIWYEYNAARDIVAFLMQQEGVKFENLQEYLNVAEARFVESEKMKESLAKEFKPEEVDLTKYNYGFNFDDFTITFTEA
;
A
#
# COMPACT_ATOMS: atom_id res chain seq x y z
N MET A 1 -25.78 9.97 4.63
CA MET A 1 -24.40 10.48 4.58
C MET A 1 -23.44 9.43 5.13
N LYS A 2 -22.38 9.12 4.39
CA LYS A 2 -21.39 8.14 4.84
C LYS A 2 -20.48 8.75 5.91
N LYS A 3 -20.14 7.94 6.91
CA LYS A 3 -19.22 8.37 7.97
C LYS A 3 -17.78 8.37 7.47
N GLU A 4 -17.02 9.34 7.91
CA GLU A 4 -15.61 9.47 7.57
C GLU A 4 -14.82 9.85 8.82
N PHE A 5 -13.68 9.19 9.00
CA PHE A 5 -12.78 9.47 10.11
C PHE A 5 -11.37 9.68 9.56
N LYS A 6 -10.75 10.77 9.96
CA LYS A 6 -9.38 11.09 9.57
C LYS A 6 -8.50 11.04 10.81
N VAL A 7 -7.49 10.18 10.80
CA VAL A 7 -6.65 9.91 11.96
C VAL A 7 -5.18 10.19 11.63
N ASN A 8 -4.52 11.02 12.43
CA ASN A 8 -3.10 11.27 12.27
C ASN A 8 -2.30 10.09 12.83
N ILE A 9 -1.43 9.49 12.03
CA ILE A 9 -0.62 8.34 12.41
C ILE A 9 0.82 8.72 12.76
N GLY A 10 1.16 10.01 12.62
CA GLY A 10 2.50 10.52 12.86
C GLY A 10 3.41 10.40 11.65
N GLU A 11 4.43 11.23 11.61
CA GLU A 11 5.36 11.29 10.49
C GLU A 11 6.13 9.97 10.33
N GLU A 12 6.60 9.38 11.41
CA GLU A 12 7.40 8.15 11.36
C GLU A 12 6.63 7.00 10.68
N ASN A 13 5.40 6.74 11.10
CA ASN A 13 4.58 5.68 10.52
C ASN A 13 4.24 5.97 9.06
N SER A 14 3.93 7.24 8.77
CA SER A 14 3.60 7.68 7.41
C SER A 14 4.78 7.49 6.47
N ARG A 15 5.99 7.85 6.91
CA ARG A 15 7.20 7.69 6.09
C ARG A 15 7.56 6.23 5.85
N LYS A 16 7.37 5.37 6.84
CA LYS A 16 7.57 3.91 6.68
C LYS A 16 6.62 3.33 5.63
N MET A 17 5.34 3.71 5.70
CA MET A 17 4.35 3.24 4.73
C MET A 17 4.64 3.77 3.33
N GLU A 18 4.97 5.05 3.21
CA GLU A 18 5.32 5.70 1.95
C GLU A 18 6.51 5.00 1.28
N LYS A 19 7.55 4.68 2.05
CA LYS A 19 8.73 3.99 1.53
C LYS A 19 8.36 2.62 0.96
N ILE A 20 7.60 1.83 1.69
CA ILE A 20 7.15 0.50 1.26
C ILE A 20 6.29 0.61 0.00
N TRP A 21 5.42 1.60 -0.04
CA TRP A 21 4.55 1.85 -1.19
C TRP A 21 5.36 2.22 -2.44
N TYR A 22 6.37 3.08 -2.30
CA TYR A 22 7.27 3.43 -3.41
C TYR A 22 8.07 2.23 -3.91
N GLU A 23 8.57 1.40 -3.00
CA GLU A 23 9.31 0.19 -3.36
C GLU A 23 8.44 -0.78 -4.16
N TYR A 24 7.19 -0.95 -3.75
CA TYR A 24 6.24 -1.78 -4.49
C TYR A 24 5.96 -1.19 -5.89
N ASN A 25 5.66 0.10 -5.96
CA ASN A 25 5.37 0.74 -7.25
C ASN A 25 6.57 0.68 -8.20
N ALA A 26 7.78 0.87 -7.70
CA ALA A 26 8.99 0.75 -8.50
C ALA A 26 9.16 -0.67 -9.05
N ALA A 27 8.94 -1.69 -8.22
CA ALA A 27 9.03 -3.09 -8.65
C ALA A 27 7.97 -3.41 -9.71
N ARG A 28 6.73 -2.94 -9.52
CA ARG A 28 5.65 -3.11 -10.47
C ARG A 28 5.95 -2.44 -11.82
N ASP A 29 6.50 -1.24 -11.79
CA ASP A 29 6.82 -0.49 -13.00
C ASP A 29 7.93 -1.17 -13.80
N ILE A 30 8.92 -1.77 -13.12
CA ILE A 30 9.96 -2.56 -13.78
C ILE A 30 9.35 -3.75 -14.51
N VAL A 31 8.43 -4.47 -13.87
CA VAL A 31 7.73 -5.61 -14.50
C VAL A 31 6.95 -5.14 -15.72
N ALA A 32 6.19 -4.05 -15.60
CA ALA A 32 5.41 -3.51 -16.71
C ALA A 32 6.31 -3.12 -17.89
N PHE A 33 7.46 -2.49 -17.62
CA PHE A 33 8.42 -2.12 -18.63
C PHE A 33 8.98 -3.35 -19.34
N LEU A 34 9.39 -4.38 -18.59
CA LEU A 34 9.95 -5.60 -19.14
C LEU A 34 8.96 -6.38 -19.99
N MET A 35 7.70 -6.37 -19.61
CA MET A 35 6.64 -7.04 -20.38
C MET A 35 6.43 -6.41 -21.77
N GLN A 36 6.84 -5.16 -21.94
CA GLN A 36 6.72 -4.46 -23.22
C GLN A 36 7.95 -4.63 -24.10
N GLN A 37 9.03 -5.21 -23.58
CA GLN A 37 10.27 -5.40 -24.32
C GLN A 37 10.27 -6.71 -25.09
N GLU A 38 10.71 -6.66 -26.34
CA GLU A 38 10.94 -7.88 -27.14
C GLU A 38 12.21 -8.56 -26.66
N GLY A 39 12.19 -9.89 -26.67
CA GLY A 39 13.37 -10.70 -26.36
C GLY A 39 13.66 -10.88 -24.87
N VAL A 40 12.80 -10.40 -23.98
CA VAL A 40 12.95 -10.67 -22.54
C VAL A 40 12.65 -12.14 -22.28
N LYS A 41 13.60 -12.82 -21.62
CA LYS A 41 13.42 -14.23 -21.26
C LYS A 41 12.43 -14.36 -20.10
N PHE A 42 11.55 -15.36 -20.16
CA PHE A 42 10.58 -15.65 -19.12
C PHE A 42 11.22 -15.79 -17.72
N GLU A 43 12.37 -16.43 -17.66
CA GLU A 43 13.09 -16.66 -16.40
C GLU A 43 13.47 -15.33 -15.72
N ASN A 44 13.95 -14.35 -16.50
CA ASN A 44 14.30 -13.03 -15.95
C ASN A 44 13.05 -12.28 -15.49
N LEU A 45 11.98 -12.38 -16.27
CA LEU A 45 10.69 -11.77 -15.90
C LEU A 45 10.15 -12.36 -14.59
N GLN A 46 10.33 -13.68 -14.41
CA GLN A 46 9.86 -14.37 -13.20
C GLN A 46 10.52 -13.84 -11.93
N GLU A 47 11.83 -13.55 -11.98
CA GLU A 47 12.53 -12.95 -10.84
C GLU A 47 11.93 -11.61 -10.44
N TYR A 48 11.65 -10.74 -11.42
CA TYR A 48 11.06 -9.43 -11.16
C TYR A 48 9.62 -9.54 -10.67
N LEU A 49 8.86 -10.50 -11.19
CA LEU A 49 7.50 -10.79 -10.72
C LEU A 49 7.52 -11.23 -9.26
N ASN A 50 8.46 -12.09 -8.88
CA ASN A 50 8.59 -12.55 -7.51
C ASN A 50 8.91 -11.38 -6.55
N VAL A 51 9.78 -10.47 -6.96
CA VAL A 51 10.10 -9.29 -6.17
C VAL A 51 8.87 -8.39 -6.03
N ALA A 52 8.16 -8.14 -7.11
CA ALA A 52 6.95 -7.31 -7.09
C ALA A 52 5.88 -7.92 -6.16
N GLU A 53 5.69 -9.23 -6.22
CA GLU A 53 4.74 -9.93 -5.35
C GLU A 53 5.13 -9.81 -3.87
N ALA A 54 6.42 -9.99 -3.55
CA ALA A 54 6.91 -9.84 -2.18
C ALA A 54 6.70 -8.42 -1.66
N ARG A 55 6.97 -7.41 -2.48
CA ARG A 55 6.73 -5.99 -2.12
C ARG A 55 5.25 -5.70 -1.94
N PHE A 56 4.40 -6.29 -2.77
CA PHE A 56 2.95 -6.15 -2.63
C PHE A 56 2.47 -6.68 -1.27
N VAL A 57 2.89 -7.90 -0.91
CA VAL A 57 2.52 -8.52 0.37
C VAL A 57 3.00 -7.67 1.54
N GLU A 58 4.23 -7.17 1.50
CA GLU A 58 4.79 -6.29 2.52
C GLU A 58 3.95 -5.00 2.67
N SER A 59 3.60 -4.39 1.55
CA SER A 59 2.76 -3.19 1.51
C SER A 59 1.38 -3.43 2.14
N GLU A 60 0.73 -4.53 1.75
CA GLU A 60 -0.59 -4.88 2.30
C GLU A 60 -0.55 -5.18 3.79
N LYS A 61 0.48 -5.86 4.27
CA LYS A 61 0.66 -6.12 5.71
C LYS A 61 0.84 -4.83 6.50
N MET A 62 1.64 -3.89 5.99
CA MET A 62 1.85 -2.61 6.66
C MET A 62 0.56 -1.79 6.70
N LYS A 63 -0.17 -1.73 5.59
CA LYS A 63 -1.47 -1.03 5.53
C LYS A 63 -2.43 -1.58 6.58
N GLU A 64 -2.58 -2.90 6.62
CA GLU A 64 -3.48 -3.56 7.57
C GLU A 64 -3.07 -3.32 9.00
N SER A 65 -1.78 -3.43 9.30
CA SER A 65 -1.23 -3.20 10.63
C SER A 65 -1.52 -1.80 11.12
N LEU A 66 -1.25 -0.78 10.30
CA LEU A 66 -1.50 0.62 10.67
C LEU A 66 -2.99 0.92 10.78
N ALA A 67 -3.81 0.37 9.89
CA ALA A 67 -5.26 0.55 9.96
C ALA A 67 -5.82 -0.03 11.26
N LYS A 68 -5.40 -1.22 11.65
CA LYS A 68 -5.84 -1.85 12.91
C LYS A 68 -5.39 -1.07 14.14
N GLU A 69 -4.16 -0.56 14.12
CA GLU A 69 -3.61 0.18 15.24
C GLU A 69 -4.31 1.53 15.46
N PHE A 70 -4.61 2.24 14.38
CA PHE A 70 -5.08 3.63 14.45
C PHE A 70 -6.59 3.79 14.23
N LYS A 71 -7.31 2.74 13.88
CA LYS A 71 -8.75 2.87 13.64
C LYS A 71 -9.50 3.32 14.90
N PRO A 72 -10.49 4.24 14.77
CA PRO A 72 -11.42 4.52 15.86
C PRO A 72 -12.23 3.28 16.23
N GLU A 73 -12.75 3.24 17.46
CA GLU A 73 -13.60 2.12 17.93
C GLU A 73 -14.81 1.90 17.02
N GLU A 74 -15.38 2.99 16.51
CA GLU A 74 -16.60 2.97 15.67
C GLU A 74 -16.33 2.35 14.30
N VAL A 75 -15.08 2.22 13.89
CA VAL A 75 -14.72 1.72 12.56
C VAL A 75 -14.57 0.21 12.58
N ASP A 76 -15.39 -0.45 11.76
CA ASP A 76 -15.27 -1.87 11.46
C ASP A 76 -14.61 -1.97 10.08
N LEU A 77 -13.37 -2.48 10.03
CA LEU A 77 -12.60 -2.53 8.80
C LEU A 77 -13.24 -3.39 7.71
N THR A 78 -14.20 -4.27 8.06
CA THR A 78 -14.94 -5.03 7.05
C THR A 78 -15.98 -4.18 6.33
N LYS A 79 -16.33 -3.03 6.89
CA LYS A 79 -17.37 -2.12 6.36
C LYS A 79 -16.83 -0.77 5.94
N TYR A 80 -15.54 -0.51 6.13
CA TYR A 80 -14.91 0.76 5.81
C TYR A 80 -13.78 0.54 4.82
N ASN A 81 -13.62 1.50 3.92
CA ASN A 81 -12.42 1.62 3.10
C ASN A 81 -11.45 2.56 3.81
N TYR A 82 -10.17 2.42 3.55
CA TYR A 82 -9.19 3.34 4.10
C TYR A 82 -8.09 3.65 3.11
N GLY A 83 -7.53 4.85 3.25
CA GLY A 83 -6.44 5.31 2.42
C GLY A 83 -5.48 6.17 3.21
N PHE A 84 -4.25 6.29 2.71
CA PHE A 84 -3.18 7.06 3.35
C PHE A 84 -2.97 8.38 2.63
N ASN A 85 -2.77 9.44 3.41
CA ASN A 85 -2.31 10.72 2.88
C ASN A 85 -0.93 10.99 3.49
N PHE A 86 0.11 10.92 2.66
CA PHE A 86 1.49 11.08 3.12
C PHE A 86 1.88 12.54 3.34
N ASP A 87 1.09 13.48 2.85
CA ASP A 87 1.37 14.91 3.02
C ASP A 87 1.03 15.38 4.44
N ASP A 88 -0.04 14.86 5.02
CA ASP A 88 -0.48 15.24 6.38
C ASP A 88 -0.40 14.10 7.39
N PHE A 89 0.20 12.98 7.01
CA PHE A 89 0.45 11.82 7.89
C PHE A 89 -0.82 11.22 8.46
N THR A 90 -1.85 11.08 7.63
CA THR A 90 -3.16 10.59 8.07
C THR A 90 -3.61 9.33 7.36
N ILE A 91 -4.51 8.59 8.03
CA ILE A 91 -5.34 7.57 7.42
C ILE A 91 -6.78 8.11 7.44
N THR A 92 -7.47 7.99 6.31
CA THR A 92 -8.89 8.33 6.22
C THR A 92 -9.68 7.03 6.10
N PHE A 93 -10.61 6.83 7.02
CA PHE A 93 -11.54 5.70 7.00
C PHE A 93 -12.88 6.19 6.51
N THR A 94 -13.39 5.60 5.43
CA THR A 94 -14.66 6.01 4.83
C THR A 94 -15.61 4.82 4.78
N GLU A 95 -16.82 5.00 5.30
CA GLU A 95 -17.86 3.97 5.27
C GLU A 95 -18.16 3.55 3.82
N ALA A 96 -18.14 2.25 3.57
CA ALA A 96 -18.38 1.71 2.24
C ALA A 96 -19.84 1.82 1.79
#